data_ecc9c0f8459562975c3463e5d1131a91
#
_entry.id   ecc9c0f8459562975c3463e5d1131a91
#
_cell.length_a   1.000
_cell.length_b   1.000
_cell.length_c   1.000
_cell.angle_alpha   90.00
_cell.angle_beta   90.00
_cell.angle_gamma   90.00
#
_symmetry.space_group_name_H-M   'P 1'
#
loop_
_entity.id
_entity.type
_entity.pdbx_description
1 polymer ?
#
loop_
_entity_poly.entity_id
_entity_poly.type
_entity_poly.pdbx_seq_one_letter_code
_entity_poly.pdbx_strand_id
1 'polypeptide(L)'
;MEHTWIFDLDNTLHDSQKKIFPVINHKINIYISELIKIKYIEADKLRQKYWDKYGATLEGLIKHHKVNPSKFLEETHTIENFSELIVPMPGLVKTLSSLKGKKVLYTNGPKNYTNMILKECKIEHFFDGIFSIEDSKFVPKPNEISMELFLDKYQISKAYFVDDIKENLETAKKFGLSTIWITDEVGHPSYIDKKICELSELIKN
;
A
#
# COMPACT_ATOMS: atom_id res chain seq x y z
N MET A 1 27.44 4.68 -3.72
CA MET A 1 26.16 5.42 -3.82
C MET A 1 25.21 4.84 -2.79
N GLU A 2 24.56 5.68 -2.01
CA GLU A 2 23.56 5.20 -1.06
C GLU A 2 22.34 4.67 -1.86
N HIS A 3 21.89 3.48 -1.48
CA HIS A 3 20.69 2.88 -2.10
C HIS A 3 19.44 3.56 -1.57
N THR A 4 18.44 3.73 -2.44
CA THR A 4 17.09 4.13 -2.03
C THR A 4 16.20 2.88 -1.98
N TRP A 5 15.46 2.74 -0.89
CA TRP A 5 14.47 1.71 -0.68
C TRP A 5 13.09 2.33 -0.72
N ILE A 6 12.22 1.77 -1.51
CA ILE A 6 10.80 2.11 -1.55
C ILE A 6 10.05 0.93 -0.96
N PHE A 7 9.18 1.19 0.00
CA PHE A 7 8.35 0.15 0.60
C PHE A 7 6.89 0.48 0.41
N ASP A 8 6.10 -0.51 0.04
CA ASP A 8 4.69 -0.50 0.31
C ASP A 8 4.42 -0.72 1.80
N LEU A 9 3.18 -0.51 2.25
CA LEU A 9 2.79 -0.61 3.65
C LEU A 9 2.05 -1.90 3.96
N ASP A 10 0.87 -2.06 3.36
CA ASP A 10 -0.09 -3.12 3.68
C ASP A 10 0.37 -4.46 3.10
N ASN A 11 0.41 -5.52 3.91
CA ASN A 11 1.00 -6.83 3.59
C ASN A 11 2.49 -6.83 3.21
N THR A 12 3.15 -5.67 3.32
CA THR A 12 4.60 -5.53 3.13
C THR A 12 5.32 -5.25 4.45
N LEU A 13 4.86 -4.28 5.25
CA LEU A 13 5.45 -3.93 6.56
C LEU A 13 4.61 -4.43 7.73
N HIS A 14 3.30 -4.57 7.53
CA HIS A 14 2.40 -5.20 8.49
C HIS A 14 1.39 -6.09 7.77
N ASP A 15 0.91 -7.13 8.45
CA ASP A 15 -0.10 -8.07 7.95
C ASP A 15 -1.50 -7.45 8.08
N SER A 16 -1.90 -6.71 7.05
CA SER A 16 -3.20 -6.03 7.01
C SER A 16 -4.38 -6.99 6.81
N GLN A 17 -4.18 -8.10 6.12
CA GLN A 17 -5.21 -9.10 5.85
C GLN A 17 -5.71 -9.76 7.14
N LYS A 18 -4.83 -9.89 8.13
CA LYS A 18 -5.13 -10.67 9.34
C LYS A 18 -6.23 -10.05 10.19
N LYS A 19 -6.21 -8.72 10.35
CA LYS A 19 -7.14 -8.05 11.26
C LYS A 19 -7.76 -6.77 10.71
N ILE A 20 -6.96 -5.86 10.15
CA ILE A 20 -7.42 -4.49 9.87
C ILE A 20 -8.24 -4.40 8.58
N PHE A 21 -7.85 -5.11 7.51
CA PHE A 21 -8.62 -5.09 6.26
C PHE A 21 -10.04 -5.64 6.40
N PRO A 22 -10.33 -6.69 7.19
CA PRO A 22 -11.71 -7.07 7.46
C PRO A 22 -12.56 -5.92 8.01
N VAL A 23 -11.99 -5.09 8.90
CA VAL A 23 -12.69 -3.92 9.48
C VAL A 23 -12.89 -2.82 8.44
N ILE A 24 -11.83 -2.47 7.68
CA ILE A 24 -11.89 -1.47 6.61
C ILE A 24 -12.89 -1.90 5.54
N ASN A 25 -12.81 -3.14 5.07
CA ASN A 25 -13.70 -3.68 4.06
C ASN A 25 -15.16 -3.65 4.51
N HIS A 26 -15.41 -3.98 5.77
CA HIS A 26 -16.76 -3.85 6.35
C HIS A 26 -17.28 -2.41 6.31
N LYS A 27 -16.47 -1.44 6.71
CA LYS A 27 -16.82 -0.01 6.65
C LYS A 27 -17.05 0.47 5.22
N ILE A 28 -16.21 0.05 4.27
CA ILE A 28 -16.39 0.36 2.85
C ILE A 28 -17.71 -0.22 2.32
N ASN A 29 -18.04 -1.45 2.69
CA ASN A 29 -19.29 -2.08 2.27
C ASN A 29 -20.52 -1.35 2.82
N ILE A 30 -20.48 -0.91 4.08
CA ILE A 30 -21.54 -0.07 4.67
C ILE A 30 -21.64 1.24 3.90
N TYR A 31 -20.52 1.94 3.69
CA TYR A 31 -20.49 3.19 2.94
C TYR A 31 -21.12 3.06 1.54
N ILE A 32 -20.73 2.02 0.78
CA ILE A 32 -21.29 1.77 -0.55
C ILE A 32 -22.78 1.46 -0.47
N SER A 33 -23.18 0.61 0.48
CA SER A 33 -24.58 0.23 0.67
C SER A 33 -25.48 1.45 0.93
N GLU A 34 -25.01 2.39 1.75
CA GLU A 34 -25.72 3.63 2.08
C GLU A 34 -25.70 4.64 0.92
N LEU A 35 -24.58 4.74 0.21
CA LEU A 35 -24.40 5.69 -0.89
C LEU A 35 -25.34 5.42 -2.05
N ILE A 36 -25.45 4.16 -2.48
CA ILE A 36 -26.19 3.79 -3.68
C ILE A 36 -27.44 2.92 -3.41
N LYS A 37 -27.79 2.76 -2.12
CA LYS A 37 -29.00 2.07 -1.66
C LYS A 37 -29.11 0.62 -2.14
N ILE A 38 -28.02 -0.14 -2.04
CA ILE A 38 -27.96 -1.57 -2.34
C ILE A 38 -27.73 -2.39 -1.07
N LYS A 39 -27.95 -3.70 -1.15
CA LYS A 39 -27.71 -4.62 -0.04
C LYS A 39 -26.21 -4.77 0.21
N TYR A 40 -25.82 -5.04 1.46
CA TYR A 40 -24.44 -5.23 1.88
C TYR A 40 -23.67 -6.23 1.00
N ILE A 41 -24.29 -7.36 0.64
CA ILE A 41 -23.68 -8.39 -0.22
C ILE A 41 -23.39 -7.88 -1.65
N GLU A 42 -24.20 -6.97 -2.15
CA GLU A 42 -24.02 -6.33 -3.46
C GLU A 42 -22.92 -5.26 -3.38
N ALA A 43 -22.86 -4.54 -2.25
CA ALA A 43 -21.81 -3.58 -1.96
C ALA A 43 -20.42 -4.26 -1.89
N ASP A 44 -20.34 -5.44 -1.26
CA ASP A 44 -19.09 -6.21 -1.20
C ASP A 44 -18.61 -6.66 -2.59
N LYS A 45 -19.51 -7.16 -3.42
CA LYS A 45 -19.20 -7.51 -4.81
C LYS A 45 -18.74 -6.30 -5.62
N LEU A 46 -19.35 -5.13 -5.40
CA LEU A 46 -18.99 -3.91 -6.11
C LEU A 46 -17.64 -3.38 -5.63
N ARG A 47 -17.36 -3.44 -4.32
CA ARG A 47 -16.07 -3.13 -3.71
C ARG A 47 -14.95 -3.93 -4.37
N GLN A 48 -15.13 -5.26 -4.43
CA GLN A 48 -14.15 -6.16 -5.04
C GLN A 48 -13.97 -5.87 -6.54
N LYS A 49 -15.07 -5.72 -7.30
CA LYS A 49 -15.03 -5.36 -8.72
C LYS A 49 -14.24 -4.08 -8.99
N TYR A 50 -14.39 -3.06 -8.13
CA TYR A 50 -13.65 -1.82 -8.30
C TYR A 50 -12.17 -1.97 -7.94
N TRP A 51 -11.87 -2.73 -6.89
CA TRP A 51 -10.50 -3.09 -6.53
C TRP A 51 -9.80 -3.80 -7.70
N ASP A 52 -10.40 -4.88 -8.23
CA ASP A 52 -9.81 -5.68 -9.31
C ASP A 52 -9.59 -4.85 -10.59
N LYS A 53 -10.50 -3.92 -10.87
CA LYS A 53 -10.45 -3.14 -12.10
C LYS A 53 -9.54 -1.93 -12.04
N TYR A 54 -9.42 -1.29 -10.89
CA TYR A 54 -8.78 0.02 -10.75
C TYR A 54 -7.60 0.03 -9.77
N GLY A 55 -7.32 -1.06 -9.08
CA GLY A 55 -6.30 -1.12 -8.04
C GLY A 55 -6.73 -0.55 -6.69
N ALA A 56 -7.84 0.19 -6.66
CA ALA A 56 -8.46 0.69 -5.43
C ALA A 56 -9.97 0.89 -5.61
N THR A 57 -10.75 0.52 -4.59
CA THR A 57 -12.20 0.73 -4.57
C THR A 57 -12.57 2.20 -4.72
N LEU A 58 -11.80 3.09 -4.08
CA LEU A 58 -12.02 4.52 -4.12
C LEU A 58 -12.02 5.08 -5.55
N GLU A 59 -11.10 4.64 -6.41
CA GLU A 59 -11.06 5.14 -7.79
C GLU A 59 -12.34 4.78 -8.57
N GLY A 60 -12.85 3.57 -8.37
CA GLY A 60 -14.14 3.17 -8.94
C GLY A 60 -15.30 4.02 -8.43
N LEU A 61 -15.31 4.34 -7.13
CA LEU A 61 -16.34 5.19 -6.53
C LEU A 61 -16.27 6.65 -7.02
N ILE A 62 -15.09 7.21 -7.20
CA ILE A 62 -14.90 8.53 -7.80
C ILE A 62 -15.46 8.56 -9.22
N LYS A 63 -15.05 7.59 -10.06
CA LYS A 63 -15.42 7.54 -11.47
C LYS A 63 -16.93 7.35 -11.72
N HIS A 64 -17.57 6.50 -10.93
CA HIS A 64 -18.94 6.08 -11.18
C HIS A 64 -19.98 6.75 -10.28
N HIS A 65 -19.58 7.23 -9.10
CA HIS A 65 -20.51 7.76 -8.10
C HIS A 65 -20.14 9.17 -7.60
N LYS A 66 -19.09 9.78 -8.18
CA LYS A 66 -18.62 11.15 -7.84
C LYS A 66 -18.38 11.36 -6.34
N VAL A 67 -17.86 10.34 -5.67
CA VAL A 67 -17.57 10.36 -4.24
C VAL A 67 -16.49 11.39 -3.94
N ASN A 68 -16.63 12.12 -2.82
CA ASN A 68 -15.56 12.93 -2.29
C ASN A 68 -14.51 12.00 -1.65
N PRO A 69 -13.27 11.96 -2.17
CA PRO A 69 -12.28 11.00 -1.72
C PRO A 69 -11.86 11.19 -0.27
N SER A 70 -11.67 12.44 0.17
CA SER A 70 -11.25 12.73 1.56
C SER A 70 -12.30 12.28 2.57
N LYS A 71 -13.58 12.54 2.29
CA LYS A 71 -14.69 12.11 3.14
C LYS A 71 -14.78 10.58 3.20
N PHE A 72 -14.68 9.91 2.06
CA PHE A 72 -14.66 8.45 2.00
C PHE A 72 -13.54 7.85 2.85
N LEU A 73 -12.32 8.35 2.71
CA LEU A 73 -11.16 7.88 3.47
C LEU A 73 -11.32 8.11 4.97
N GLU A 74 -11.82 9.27 5.37
CA GLU A 74 -12.11 9.58 6.77
C GLU A 74 -13.13 8.60 7.36
N GLU A 75 -14.27 8.39 6.71
CA GLU A 75 -15.33 7.50 7.19
C GLU A 75 -14.92 6.03 7.25
N THR A 76 -14.10 5.57 6.31
CA THR A 76 -13.74 4.16 6.21
C THR A 76 -12.47 3.77 6.95
N HIS A 77 -11.54 4.70 7.21
CA HIS A 77 -10.26 4.44 7.86
C HIS A 77 -10.15 5.01 9.28
N THR A 78 -11.19 5.68 9.79
CA THR A 78 -11.28 6.00 11.22
C THR A 78 -11.75 4.77 11.97
N ILE A 79 -10.85 4.12 12.72
CA ILE A 79 -11.06 2.80 13.35
C ILE A 79 -10.84 2.91 14.84
N GLU A 80 -11.79 2.40 15.62
CA GLU A 80 -11.65 2.23 17.07
C GLU A 80 -10.70 1.07 17.38
N ASN A 81 -10.01 1.12 18.52
CA ASN A 81 -9.06 0.09 18.97
C ASN A 81 -8.00 -0.27 17.90
N PHE A 82 -7.55 0.74 17.16
CA PHE A 82 -6.65 0.59 16.01
C PHE A 82 -5.39 -0.23 16.34
N SER A 83 -4.76 0.03 17.50
CA SER A 83 -3.53 -0.64 17.95
C SER A 83 -3.67 -2.18 18.02
N GLU A 84 -4.86 -2.69 18.40
CA GLU A 84 -5.13 -4.13 18.52
C GLU A 84 -5.21 -4.84 17.17
N LEU A 85 -5.39 -4.07 16.10
CA LEU A 85 -5.54 -4.57 14.73
C LEU A 85 -4.23 -4.61 13.96
N ILE A 86 -3.18 -3.97 14.47
CA ILE A 86 -1.89 -3.91 13.78
C ILE A 86 -1.06 -5.14 14.11
N VAL A 87 -0.59 -5.81 13.06
CA VAL A 87 0.25 -7.00 13.15
C VAL A 87 1.53 -6.74 12.35
N PRO A 88 2.62 -6.28 12.98
CA PRO A 88 3.89 -6.04 12.28
C PRO A 88 4.42 -7.32 11.61
N MET A 89 5.01 -7.20 10.43
CA MET A 89 5.67 -8.33 9.78
C MET A 89 6.85 -8.86 10.62
N PRO A 90 7.10 -10.17 10.63
CA PRO A 90 8.24 -10.75 11.33
C PRO A 90 9.57 -10.09 10.94
N GLY A 91 10.38 -9.75 11.91
CA GLY A 91 11.70 -9.15 11.68
C GLY A 91 11.71 -7.71 11.17
N LEU A 92 10.57 -7.03 11.10
CA LEU A 92 10.39 -5.69 10.54
C LEU A 92 11.43 -4.67 11.03
N VAL A 93 11.50 -4.43 12.33
CA VAL A 93 12.41 -3.42 12.93
C VAL A 93 13.87 -3.77 12.65
N LYS A 94 14.24 -5.05 12.82
CA LYS A 94 15.61 -5.53 12.57
C LYS A 94 15.99 -5.32 11.11
N THR A 95 15.10 -5.63 10.18
CA THR A 95 15.37 -5.45 8.75
C THR A 95 15.55 -3.97 8.41
N LEU A 96 14.59 -3.11 8.78
CA LEU A 96 14.66 -1.68 8.47
C LEU A 96 15.90 -1.01 9.07
N SER A 97 16.30 -1.38 10.30
CA SER A 97 17.50 -0.83 10.95
C SER A 97 18.81 -1.30 10.30
N SER A 98 18.82 -2.49 9.70
CA SER A 98 20.02 -3.05 9.05
C SER A 98 20.21 -2.54 7.62
N LEU A 99 19.16 -2.15 6.93
CA LEU A 99 19.23 -1.61 5.57
C LEU A 99 19.82 -0.21 5.56
N LYS A 100 20.93 -0.04 4.83
CA LYS A 100 21.56 1.27 4.64
C LYS A 100 20.88 2.05 3.52
N GLY A 101 20.93 3.39 3.63
CA GLY A 101 20.40 4.31 2.61
C GLY A 101 19.00 4.82 2.93
N LYS A 102 18.51 5.68 2.03
CA LYS A 102 17.22 6.36 2.15
C LYS A 102 16.07 5.36 2.07
N LYS A 103 15.04 5.54 2.89
CA LYS A 103 13.82 4.74 2.87
C LYS A 103 12.60 5.64 2.69
N VAL A 104 11.78 5.33 1.71
CA VAL A 104 10.55 6.08 1.42
C VAL A 104 9.38 5.10 1.36
N LEU A 105 8.28 5.49 1.99
CA LEU A 105 7.04 4.73 1.92
C LEU A 105 6.20 5.19 0.73
N TYR A 106 5.65 4.25 -0.04
CA TYR A 106 4.74 4.51 -1.16
C TYR A 106 3.52 3.58 -1.06
N THR A 107 2.39 4.12 -0.62
CA THR A 107 1.19 3.35 -0.29
C THR A 107 -0.09 3.92 -0.91
N ASN A 108 -1.07 3.05 -1.19
CA ASN A 108 -2.44 3.43 -1.52
C ASN A 108 -3.28 3.75 -0.26
N GLY A 109 -2.72 3.54 0.92
CA GLY A 109 -3.36 3.90 2.19
C GLY A 109 -3.41 5.42 2.40
N PRO A 110 -4.43 5.94 3.12
CA PRO A 110 -4.48 7.35 3.47
C PRO A 110 -3.41 7.73 4.49
N LYS A 111 -3.01 9.00 4.48
CA LYS A 111 -1.89 9.52 5.27
C LYS A 111 -2.07 9.30 6.77
N ASN A 112 -3.25 9.56 7.30
CA ASN A 112 -3.50 9.37 8.73
C ASN A 112 -3.39 7.89 9.14
N TYR A 113 -3.99 7.00 8.38
CA TYR A 113 -3.89 5.55 8.56
C TYR A 113 -2.42 5.09 8.51
N THR A 114 -1.68 5.53 7.51
CA THR A 114 -0.25 5.22 7.35
C THR A 114 0.56 5.66 8.56
N ASN A 115 0.40 6.91 9.02
CA ASN A 115 1.11 7.42 10.18
C ASN A 115 0.79 6.64 11.46
N MET A 116 -0.47 6.23 11.64
CA MET A 116 -0.87 5.42 12.80
C MET A 116 -0.18 4.05 12.78
N ILE A 117 -0.11 3.38 11.63
CA ILE A 117 0.60 2.09 11.51
C ILE A 117 2.08 2.24 11.80
N LEU A 118 2.75 3.23 11.20
CA LEU A 118 4.17 3.45 11.43
C LEU A 118 4.49 3.69 12.91
N LYS A 119 3.63 4.45 13.60
CA LYS A 119 3.75 4.72 15.03
C LYS A 119 3.55 3.44 15.86
N GLU A 120 2.49 2.67 15.61
CA GLU A 120 2.22 1.42 16.32
C GLU A 120 3.33 0.38 16.11
N CYS A 121 3.85 0.28 14.89
CA CYS A 121 4.99 -0.57 14.57
C CYS A 121 6.34 -0.02 15.08
N LYS A 122 6.39 1.22 15.59
CA LYS A 122 7.60 1.93 16.06
C LYS A 122 8.68 2.06 14.97
N ILE A 123 8.27 2.30 13.73
CA ILE A 123 9.16 2.34 12.56
C ILE A 123 9.16 3.70 11.84
N GLU A 124 8.41 4.68 12.32
CA GLU A 124 8.28 6.02 11.71
C GLU A 124 9.66 6.66 11.45
N HIS A 125 10.58 6.54 12.41
CA HIS A 125 11.92 7.13 12.35
C HIS A 125 12.87 6.51 11.31
N PHE A 126 12.50 5.40 10.69
CA PHE A 126 13.30 4.80 9.60
C PHE A 126 13.00 5.42 8.23
N PHE A 127 11.91 6.17 8.08
CA PHE A 127 11.47 6.68 6.79
C PHE A 127 11.80 8.16 6.61
N ASP A 128 12.46 8.47 5.51
CA ASP A 128 12.78 9.84 5.07
C ASP A 128 11.59 10.55 4.43
N GLY A 129 10.54 9.80 4.09
CA GLY A 129 9.33 10.34 3.51
C GLY A 129 8.22 9.33 3.36
N ILE A 130 6.99 9.84 3.27
CA ILE A 130 5.76 9.08 3.06
C ILE A 130 5.03 9.67 1.87
N PHE A 131 4.63 8.80 0.94
CA PHE A 131 3.78 9.13 -0.19
C PHE A 131 2.51 8.29 -0.09
N SER A 132 1.43 8.95 0.24
CA SER A 132 0.11 8.37 0.46
C SER A 132 -0.80 8.59 -0.75
N ILE A 133 -2.00 8.05 -0.71
CA ILE A 133 -2.99 8.21 -1.78
C ILE A 133 -3.38 9.69 -2.01
N GLU A 134 -3.32 10.54 -1.00
CA GLU A 134 -3.56 11.98 -1.12
C GLU A 134 -2.44 12.68 -1.90
N ASP A 135 -1.18 12.24 -1.71
CA ASP A 135 -0.04 12.79 -2.44
C ASP A 135 -0.11 12.50 -3.94
N SER A 136 -0.69 11.36 -4.34
CA SER A 136 -0.96 11.00 -5.74
C SER A 136 -2.25 11.60 -6.28
N LYS A 137 -2.89 12.52 -5.56
CA LYS A 137 -4.20 13.11 -5.92
C LYS A 137 -5.28 12.04 -6.12
N PHE A 138 -5.25 11.03 -5.26
CA PHE A 138 -6.16 9.88 -5.25
C PHE A 138 -6.07 8.96 -6.48
N VAL A 139 -4.97 9.03 -7.22
CA VAL A 139 -4.64 8.07 -8.28
C VAL A 139 -3.83 6.93 -7.66
N PRO A 140 -4.38 5.70 -7.57
CA PRO A 140 -3.70 4.61 -6.87
C PRO A 140 -2.60 3.96 -7.70
N LYS A 141 -1.66 3.25 -7.04
CA LYS A 141 -0.90 2.19 -7.67
C LYS A 141 -1.87 1.14 -8.25
N PRO A 142 -1.56 0.51 -9.37
CA PRO A 142 -0.34 0.54 -10.19
C PRO A 142 -0.32 1.62 -11.30
N ASN A 143 -1.09 2.70 -11.17
CA ASN A 143 -1.16 3.72 -12.21
C ASN A 143 0.19 4.44 -12.43
N GLU A 144 0.61 4.57 -13.69
CA GLU A 144 1.88 5.21 -14.07
C GLU A 144 1.97 6.67 -13.62
N ILE A 145 0.86 7.42 -13.65
CA ILE A 145 0.80 8.81 -13.15
C ILE A 145 1.15 8.90 -11.66
N SER A 146 0.66 7.95 -10.86
CA SER A 146 0.99 7.87 -9.44
C SER A 146 2.49 7.63 -9.23
N MET A 147 3.08 6.74 -10.03
CA MET A 147 4.51 6.44 -9.99
C MET A 147 5.36 7.66 -10.40
N GLU A 148 4.99 8.36 -11.46
CA GLU A 148 5.66 9.59 -11.91
C GLU A 148 5.66 10.64 -10.81
N LEU A 149 4.49 10.94 -10.23
CA LEU A 149 4.36 11.91 -9.13
C LEU A 149 5.23 11.54 -7.92
N PHE A 150 5.30 10.24 -7.60
CA PHE A 150 6.14 9.73 -6.52
C PHE A 150 7.63 9.94 -6.81
N LEU A 151 8.09 9.48 -7.97
CA LEU A 151 9.49 9.57 -8.37
C LEU A 151 9.97 11.03 -8.47
N ASP A 152 9.13 11.90 -9.03
CA ASP A 152 9.41 13.35 -9.12
C ASP A 152 9.50 14.00 -7.74
N LYS A 153 8.56 13.69 -6.84
CA LYS A 153 8.57 14.28 -5.48
C LYS A 153 9.85 13.99 -4.72
N TYR A 154 10.37 12.75 -4.84
CA TYR A 154 11.54 12.32 -4.08
C TYR A 154 12.83 12.35 -4.89
N GLN A 155 12.80 12.77 -6.17
CA GLN A 155 13.93 12.83 -7.09
C GLN A 155 14.65 11.47 -7.18
N ILE A 156 13.88 10.39 -7.35
CA ILE A 156 14.37 9.02 -7.39
C ILE A 156 14.52 8.58 -8.85
N SER A 157 15.75 8.18 -9.22
CA SER A 157 16.04 7.58 -10.54
C SER A 157 16.41 6.10 -10.45
N LYS A 158 16.86 5.64 -9.28
CA LYS A 158 17.22 4.23 -9.02
C LYS A 158 16.86 3.89 -7.58
N ALA A 159 16.13 2.80 -7.39
CA ALA A 159 15.74 2.30 -6.08
C ALA A 159 15.37 0.82 -6.13
N TYR A 160 15.31 0.19 -4.98
CA TYR A 160 14.66 -1.09 -4.77
C TYR A 160 13.21 -0.82 -4.32
N PHE A 161 12.23 -1.37 -5.01
CA PHE A 161 10.84 -1.29 -4.60
C PHE A 161 10.35 -2.65 -4.10
N VAL A 162 9.90 -2.69 -2.85
CA VAL A 162 9.36 -3.87 -2.16
C VAL A 162 7.85 -3.70 -2.04
N ASP A 163 7.08 -4.60 -2.63
CA ASP A 163 5.61 -4.56 -2.66
C ASP A 163 5.06 -6.00 -2.73
N ASP A 164 3.88 -6.27 -2.18
CA ASP A 164 3.21 -7.57 -2.24
C ASP A 164 2.36 -7.72 -3.52
N ILE A 165 2.04 -6.62 -4.19
CA ILE A 165 1.22 -6.57 -5.41
C ILE A 165 2.13 -6.52 -6.65
N LYS A 166 2.14 -7.60 -7.41
CA LYS A 166 3.00 -7.74 -8.61
C LYS A 166 2.72 -6.71 -9.70
N GLU A 167 1.49 -6.24 -9.84
CA GLU A 167 1.10 -5.20 -10.79
C GLU A 167 1.75 -3.84 -10.48
N ASN A 168 1.95 -3.53 -9.18
CA ASN A 168 2.70 -2.34 -8.76
C ASN A 168 4.17 -2.44 -9.17
N LEU A 169 4.75 -3.63 -9.03
CA LEU A 169 6.13 -3.92 -9.43
C LEU A 169 6.32 -3.94 -10.93
N GLU A 170 5.32 -4.40 -11.70
CA GLU A 170 5.35 -4.32 -13.16
C GLU A 170 5.45 -2.86 -13.63
N THR A 171 4.64 -1.99 -13.04
CA THR A 171 4.73 -0.55 -13.31
C THR A 171 6.09 0.00 -12.90
N ALA A 172 6.58 -0.31 -11.71
CA ALA A 172 7.89 0.13 -11.23
C ALA A 172 9.04 -0.29 -12.18
N LYS A 173 8.95 -1.48 -12.74
CA LYS A 173 9.95 -1.98 -13.72
C LYS A 173 10.01 -1.14 -14.98
N LYS A 174 8.87 -0.62 -15.47
CA LYS A 174 8.83 0.29 -16.64
C LYS A 174 9.58 1.60 -16.37
N PHE A 175 9.63 2.03 -15.11
CA PHE A 175 10.39 3.21 -14.66
C PHE A 175 11.85 2.89 -14.28
N GLY A 176 12.33 1.68 -14.54
CA GLY A 176 13.73 1.27 -14.32
C GLY A 176 14.08 0.98 -12.86
N LEU A 177 13.10 0.78 -11.99
CA LEU A 177 13.33 0.38 -10.60
C LEU A 177 13.68 -1.10 -10.50
N SER A 178 14.44 -1.46 -9.47
CA SER A 178 14.66 -2.86 -9.08
C SER A 178 13.49 -3.34 -8.25
N THR A 179 12.89 -4.45 -8.65
CA THR A 179 11.61 -4.94 -8.11
C THR A 179 11.81 -6.13 -7.18
N ILE A 180 11.22 -6.05 -5.99
CA ILE A 180 11.28 -7.10 -4.98
C ILE A 180 9.86 -7.47 -4.57
N TRP A 181 9.44 -8.67 -4.93
CA TRP A 181 8.10 -9.16 -4.63
C TRP A 181 8.10 -9.96 -3.34
N ILE A 182 7.38 -9.46 -2.33
CA ILE A 182 7.18 -10.17 -1.07
C ILE A 182 5.88 -10.98 -1.16
N THR A 183 5.99 -12.31 -1.21
CA THR A 183 4.84 -13.18 -1.44
C THR A 183 5.16 -14.66 -1.23
N ASP A 184 4.13 -15.45 -0.90
CA ASP A 184 4.16 -16.92 -0.91
C ASP A 184 3.63 -17.52 -2.22
N GLU A 185 3.12 -16.70 -3.16
CA GLU A 185 2.59 -17.18 -4.45
C GLU A 185 3.65 -17.92 -5.25
N VAL A 186 3.22 -18.93 -6.02
CA VAL A 186 4.10 -19.64 -6.95
C VAL A 186 4.32 -18.81 -8.21
N GLY A 187 5.53 -18.88 -8.77
CA GLY A 187 5.90 -18.19 -10.00
C GLY A 187 6.92 -17.07 -9.77
N HIS A 188 7.46 -16.59 -10.89
CA HIS A 188 8.45 -15.51 -10.93
C HIS A 188 8.31 -14.77 -12.28
N PRO A 189 7.43 -13.75 -12.35
CA PRO A 189 7.28 -12.95 -13.56
C PRO A 189 8.60 -12.30 -13.98
N SER A 190 8.82 -12.10 -15.28
CA SER A 190 10.09 -11.57 -15.82
C SER A 190 10.42 -10.14 -15.38
N TYR A 191 9.43 -9.38 -14.92
CA TYR A 191 9.63 -8.03 -14.39
C TYR A 191 9.97 -8.01 -12.88
N ILE A 192 10.04 -9.16 -12.21
CA ILE A 192 10.46 -9.28 -10.82
C ILE A 192 11.95 -9.62 -10.76
N ASP A 193 12.76 -8.78 -10.13
CA ASP A 193 14.21 -9.01 -9.99
C ASP A 193 14.53 -9.96 -8.81
N LYS A 194 13.76 -9.87 -7.73
CA LYS A 194 13.90 -10.73 -6.55
C LYS A 194 12.54 -11.06 -5.96
N LYS A 195 12.35 -12.32 -5.58
CA LYS A 195 11.20 -12.77 -4.79
C LYS A 195 11.66 -13.14 -3.39
N ILE A 196 10.89 -12.75 -2.37
CA ILE A 196 11.11 -13.07 -0.96
C ILE A 196 9.80 -13.48 -0.31
N CYS A 197 9.87 -14.32 0.70
CA CYS A 197 8.71 -14.71 1.52
C CYS A 197 8.61 -13.88 2.81
N GLU A 198 9.73 -13.32 3.27
CA GLU A 198 9.78 -12.49 4.48
C GLU A 198 10.78 -11.33 4.37
N LEU A 199 10.52 -10.24 5.08
CA LEU A 199 11.39 -9.05 5.05
C LEU A 199 12.84 -9.33 5.44
N SER A 200 13.08 -10.29 6.33
CA SER A 200 14.43 -10.64 6.80
C SER A 200 15.36 -11.11 5.68
N GLU A 201 14.80 -11.54 4.54
CA GLU A 201 15.59 -11.96 3.37
C GLU A 201 16.24 -10.77 2.62
N LEU A 202 15.82 -9.54 2.91
CA LEU A 202 16.47 -8.33 2.38
C LEU A 202 17.87 -8.12 2.95
N ILE A 203 18.18 -8.69 4.12
CA ILE A 203 19.44 -8.54 4.85
C ILE A 203 20.25 -9.84 4.94
N LYS A 204 19.75 -10.93 4.35
CA LYS A 204 20.52 -12.18 4.17
C LYS A 204 21.43 -12.02 2.94
N ASN A 205 22.73 -12.22 3.13
CA ASN A 205 23.73 -12.25 2.05
C ASN A 205 23.54 -13.45 1.14
#